data_24f15b58e51fd99d80be2458b58b181f
#
_entry.id   24f15b58e51fd99d80be2458b58b181f
#
_cell.length_a   1.000
_cell.length_b   1.000
_cell.length_c   1.000
_cell.angle_alpha   90.00
_cell.angle_beta   90.00
_cell.angle_gamma   90.00
#
_symmetry.space_group_name_H-M   'P 1'
#
loop_
_entity.id
_entity.type
_entity.pdbx_description
1 polymer ?
#
loop_
_entity_poly.entity_id
_entity_poly.type
_entity_poly.pdbx_seq_one_letter_code
_entity_poly.pdbx_strand_id
1 'polypeptide(L)'
;MKAARIGYIRVSSADQNLARQEEALRPYDLNKVFAVKASGKNIERIEFQRMIEFIREGDELYVCSMDRLARNLHDLLDITTELQEKRVALRFLKEKIDLEPAG
;
A
#
# COMPACT_ATOMS: atom_id res chain seq x y z
N MET A 1 4.46 -17.53 -12.36
CA MET A 1 5.21 -16.83 -11.31
C MET A 1 4.38 -16.76 -10.05
N LYS A 2 5.04 -16.91 -8.92
CA LYS A 2 4.35 -16.80 -7.65
C LYS A 2 3.91 -15.35 -7.40
N ALA A 3 2.71 -15.19 -6.88
CA ALA A 3 2.23 -13.90 -6.43
C ALA A 3 3.12 -13.40 -5.29
N ALA A 4 3.43 -12.13 -5.29
CA ALA A 4 4.23 -11.51 -4.25
C ALA A 4 3.32 -10.77 -3.27
N ARG A 5 3.77 -10.67 -2.03
CA ARG A 5 3.11 -9.89 -0.99
C ARG A 5 3.92 -8.63 -0.77
N ILE A 6 3.31 -7.51 -1.05
CA ILE A 6 3.96 -6.21 -1.00
C ILE A 6 3.33 -5.39 0.12
N GLY A 7 4.17 -4.69 0.88
CA GLY A 7 3.69 -3.80 1.92
C GLY A 7 3.91 -2.34 1.54
N TYR A 8 3.00 -1.48 1.96
CA TYR A 8 3.14 -0.05 1.79
C TYR A 8 3.02 0.63 3.14
N ILE A 9 4.01 1.44 3.46
CA ILE A 9 4.06 2.22 4.69
C ILE A 9 4.23 3.69 4.33
N ARG A 10 3.43 4.55 4.95
CA ARG A 10 3.55 5.99 4.77
C ARG A 10 3.69 6.65 6.13
N VAL A 11 4.74 7.46 6.29
CA VAL A 11 4.97 8.23 7.51
C VAL A 11 5.28 9.68 7.13
N SER A 12 4.85 10.62 7.97
CA SER A 12 5.25 12.02 7.82
C SER A 12 6.62 12.22 8.47
N SER A 13 7.25 13.36 8.21
CA SER A 13 8.55 13.66 8.79
C SER A 13 8.49 13.75 10.32
N ALA A 14 7.32 14.08 10.87
CA ALA A 14 7.10 14.18 12.32
C ALA A 14 6.52 12.88 12.89
N ASP A 15 6.19 11.92 12.07
CA ASP A 15 5.51 10.70 12.47
C ASP A 15 6.55 9.64 12.83
N GLN A 16 6.39 9.01 13.98
CA GLN A 16 7.28 7.95 14.44
C GLN A 16 6.61 6.58 14.40
N ASN A 17 5.62 6.43 13.54
CA ASN A 17 4.85 5.19 13.44
C ASN A 17 5.44 4.16 12.48
N LEU A 18 6.65 4.38 11.98
CA LEU A 18 7.28 3.42 11.06
C LEU A 18 7.40 2.04 11.70
N ALA A 19 7.98 1.99 12.90
CA ALA A 19 8.17 0.71 13.59
C ALA A 19 6.85 0.02 13.88
N ARG A 20 5.81 0.79 14.22
CA ARG A 20 4.49 0.25 14.51
C ARG A 20 3.86 -0.36 13.26
N GLN A 21 4.00 0.31 12.13
CA GLN A 21 3.48 -0.22 10.88
C GLN A 21 4.26 -1.47 10.44
N GLU A 22 5.58 -1.45 10.59
CA GLU A 22 6.40 -2.62 10.28
C GLU A 22 5.99 -3.81 11.15
N GLU A 23 5.74 -3.58 12.43
CA GLU A 23 5.30 -4.61 13.35
C GLU A 23 3.96 -5.21 12.93
N ALA A 24 3.02 -4.35 12.54
CA ALA A 24 1.68 -4.79 12.11
C ALA A 24 1.75 -5.64 10.83
N LEU A 25 2.72 -5.37 9.96
CA LEU A 25 2.87 -6.09 8.70
C LEU A 25 3.68 -7.38 8.83
N ARG A 26 4.44 -7.53 9.91
CA ARG A 26 5.35 -8.67 10.07
C ARG A 26 4.70 -10.05 9.93
N PRO A 27 3.50 -10.29 10.49
CA PRO A 27 2.88 -11.62 10.40
C PRO A 27 2.55 -12.08 8.98
N TYR A 28 2.54 -11.17 8.02
CA TYR A 28 2.11 -11.49 6.65
C TYR A 28 3.24 -11.93 5.73
N ASP A 29 4.48 -11.94 6.24
CA ASP A 29 5.62 -12.47 5.48
C ASP A 29 5.80 -11.79 4.13
N LEU A 30 5.92 -10.47 4.16
CA LEU A 30 5.96 -9.69 2.93
C LEU A 30 7.27 -9.88 2.18
N ASN A 31 7.19 -9.96 0.86
CA ASN A 31 8.37 -10.08 0.00
C ASN A 31 9.11 -8.75 -0.14
N LYS A 32 8.37 -7.64 -0.11
CA LYS A 32 8.96 -6.31 -0.22
C LYS A 32 8.06 -5.29 0.46
N VAL A 33 8.68 -4.30 1.10
CA VAL A 33 7.95 -3.20 1.74
C VAL A 33 8.45 -1.88 1.18
N PHE A 34 7.52 -1.05 0.72
CA PHE A 34 7.81 0.30 0.29
C PHE A 34 7.45 1.25 1.43
N ALA A 35 8.46 1.87 2.01
CA ALA A 35 8.26 2.83 3.10
C ALA A 35 8.47 4.23 2.54
N VAL A 36 7.43 5.03 2.55
CA VAL A 36 7.43 6.36 1.94
C VAL A 36 7.32 7.42 3.02
N LYS A 37 8.23 8.39 2.98
CA LYS A 37 8.15 9.56 3.85
C LYS A 37 7.39 10.66 3.12
N ALA A 38 6.29 11.09 3.72
CA ALA A 38 5.44 12.14 3.15
C ALA A 38 6.02 13.51 3.47
N SER A 39 7.26 13.76 3.06
CA SER A 39 7.94 15.03 3.30
C SER A 39 7.72 16.04 2.19
N GLY A 40 7.08 15.65 1.09
CA GLY A 40 6.74 16.53 0.00
C GLY A 40 5.87 15.80 -1.00
N LYS A 41 4.92 16.52 -1.61
CA LYS A 41 3.95 15.90 -2.51
C LYS A 41 4.60 15.20 -3.69
N ASN A 42 5.67 15.81 -4.24
CA ASN A 42 6.29 15.24 -5.43
C ASN A 42 7.06 13.95 -5.12
N ILE A 43 7.78 13.94 -4.00
CA ILE A 43 8.57 12.76 -3.60
C ILE A 43 7.63 11.60 -3.27
N GLU A 44 6.57 11.89 -2.54
CA GLU A 44 5.58 10.87 -2.18
C GLU A 44 4.95 10.27 -3.44
N ARG A 45 4.60 11.11 -4.41
CA ARG A 45 3.99 10.65 -5.65
C ARG A 45 4.94 9.77 -6.45
N ILE A 46 6.21 10.16 -6.54
CA ILE A 46 7.21 9.39 -7.28
C ILE A 46 7.38 8.01 -6.65
N GLU A 47 7.52 7.95 -5.33
CA GLU A 47 7.69 6.68 -4.63
C GLU A 47 6.47 5.79 -4.77
N PHE A 48 5.28 6.38 -4.70
CA PHE A 48 4.04 5.63 -4.88
C PHE A 48 3.96 5.03 -6.28
N GLN A 49 4.32 5.81 -7.30
CA GLN A 49 4.31 5.33 -8.68
C GLN A 49 5.32 4.20 -8.89
N ARG A 50 6.47 4.29 -8.25
CA ARG A 50 7.44 3.19 -8.31
C ARG A 50 6.88 1.91 -7.74
N MET A 51 6.12 2.00 -6.65
CA MET A 51 5.46 0.83 -6.08
C MET A 51 4.43 0.27 -7.05
N ILE A 52 3.60 1.12 -7.63
CA ILE A 52 2.58 0.70 -8.58
C ILE A 52 3.21 -0.01 -9.78
N GLU A 53 4.34 0.51 -10.28
CA GLU A 53 5.04 -0.12 -11.40
C GLU A 53 5.67 -1.46 -11.01
N PHE A 54 6.11 -1.59 -9.77
CA PHE A 54 6.70 -2.83 -9.28
C PHE A 54 5.68 -3.94 -9.12
N ILE A 55 4.48 -3.61 -8.67
CA ILE A 55 3.42 -4.59 -8.40
C ILE A 55 2.92 -5.18 -9.72
N ARG A 56 2.68 -6.48 -9.71
CA ARG A 56 2.23 -7.23 -10.90
C ARG A 56 0.87 -7.85 -10.66
N GLU A 57 0.21 -8.24 -11.75
CA GLU A 57 -1.04 -8.98 -11.69
C GLU A 57 -0.89 -10.20 -10.79
N GLY A 58 -1.82 -10.37 -9.88
CA GLY A 58 -1.83 -11.49 -8.94
C GLY A 58 -1.17 -11.18 -7.60
N ASP A 59 -0.44 -10.08 -7.51
CA ASP A 59 0.20 -9.70 -6.24
C ASP A 59 -0.84 -9.20 -5.23
N GLU A 60 -0.42 -9.15 -3.97
CA GLU A 60 -1.23 -8.61 -2.88
C GLU A 60 -0.53 -7.40 -2.28
N LEU A 61 -1.28 -6.33 -2.06
CA LEU A 61 -0.76 -5.14 -1.40
C LEU A 61 -1.35 -5.04 0.00
N TYR A 62 -0.49 -4.96 1.01
CA TYR A 62 -0.86 -4.88 2.41
C TYR A 62 -0.60 -3.47 2.93
N VAL A 63 -1.61 -2.85 3.51
CA VAL A 63 -1.53 -1.50 4.08
C VAL A 63 -2.13 -1.54 5.47
N CYS A 64 -1.51 -0.86 6.42
CA CYS A 64 -1.98 -0.88 7.81
C CYS A 64 -3.38 -0.29 7.96
N SER A 65 -3.69 0.78 7.21
CA SER A 65 -5.00 1.42 7.28
C SER A 65 -5.24 2.23 6.03
N MET A 66 -6.50 2.57 5.78
CA MET A 66 -6.89 3.34 4.60
C MET A 66 -6.22 4.71 4.56
N ASP A 67 -6.10 5.36 5.72
CA ASP A 67 -5.49 6.68 5.79
C ASP A 67 -3.98 6.67 5.55
N ARG A 68 -3.36 5.50 5.57
CA ARG A 68 -1.95 5.36 5.21
C ARG A 68 -1.75 5.15 3.72
N LEU A 69 -2.81 4.83 3.00
CA LEU A 69 -2.72 4.67 1.55
C LEU A 69 -3.13 5.94 0.81
N ALA A 70 -4.15 6.62 1.29
CA ALA A 70 -4.70 7.80 0.63
C ALA A 70 -5.04 8.87 1.65
N ARG A 71 -5.04 10.13 1.21
CA ARG A 71 -5.29 11.27 2.08
C ARG A 71 -6.77 11.63 2.17
N ASN A 72 -7.56 11.20 1.21
CA ASN A 72 -8.98 11.48 1.16
C ASN A 72 -9.68 10.38 0.38
N LEU A 73 -11.01 10.43 0.38
CA LEU A 73 -11.82 9.42 -0.27
C LEU A 73 -11.59 9.38 -1.79
N HIS A 74 -11.46 10.54 -2.42
CA HIS A 74 -11.24 10.61 -3.86
C HIS A 74 -9.96 9.86 -4.27
N ASP A 75 -8.86 10.15 -3.56
CA ASP A 75 -7.59 9.47 -3.82
C ASP A 75 -7.70 7.98 -3.56
N LEU A 76 -8.40 7.59 -2.49
CA LEU A 76 -8.58 6.20 -2.16
C LEU A 76 -9.29 5.45 -3.28
N LEU A 77 -10.36 6.03 -3.82
CA LEU A 77 -11.11 5.42 -4.91
C LEU A 77 -10.26 5.29 -6.18
N ASP A 78 -9.48 6.33 -6.50
CA ASP A 78 -8.60 6.29 -7.66
C ASP A 78 -7.55 5.18 -7.52
N ILE A 79 -6.93 5.08 -6.36
CA ILE A 79 -5.91 4.07 -6.10
C ILE A 79 -6.49 2.67 -6.14
N THR A 80 -7.64 2.46 -5.52
CA THR A 80 -8.27 1.13 -5.52
C THR A 80 -8.69 0.72 -6.91
N THR A 81 -9.20 1.66 -7.72
CA THR A 81 -9.54 1.38 -9.11
C THR A 81 -8.32 0.97 -9.91
N GLU A 82 -7.23 1.71 -9.77
CA GLU A 82 -5.98 1.41 -10.46
C GLU A 82 -5.46 0.02 -10.11
N LEU A 83 -5.49 -0.34 -8.82
CA LEU A 83 -5.02 -1.65 -8.38
C LEU A 83 -5.94 -2.76 -8.86
N GLN A 84 -7.25 -2.54 -8.87
CA GLN A 84 -8.19 -3.55 -9.38
C GLN A 84 -8.01 -3.78 -10.87
N GLU A 85 -7.78 -2.73 -11.64
CA GLU A 85 -7.51 -2.85 -13.06
C GLU A 85 -6.22 -3.62 -13.31
N LYS A 86 -5.25 -3.47 -12.43
CA LYS A 86 -3.99 -4.19 -12.51
C LYS A 86 -4.10 -5.61 -11.95
N ARG A 87 -5.26 -5.96 -11.39
CA ARG A 87 -5.56 -7.28 -10.81
C ARG A 87 -4.69 -7.59 -9.60
N VAL A 88 -4.58 -6.60 -8.72
CA VAL A 88 -3.86 -6.70 -7.46
C VAL A 88 -4.86 -6.70 -6.32
N ALA A 89 -4.73 -7.65 -5.39
CA ALA A 89 -5.56 -7.67 -4.21
C ALA A 89 -5.06 -6.62 -3.22
N LEU A 90 -5.97 -5.98 -2.50
CA LEU A 90 -5.63 -4.91 -1.55
C LEU A 90 -6.16 -5.28 -0.17
N ARG A 91 -5.29 -5.23 0.84
CA ARG A 91 -5.61 -5.64 2.20
C ARG A 91 -5.41 -4.47 3.16
N PHE A 92 -6.49 -4.00 3.80
CA PHE A 92 -6.43 -2.98 4.86
C PHE A 92 -6.55 -3.67 6.20
N LEU A 93 -5.47 -3.63 6.99
CA LEU A 93 -5.41 -4.42 8.23
C LEU A 93 -6.28 -3.85 9.34
N LYS A 94 -6.23 -2.55 9.56
CA LYS A 94 -7.00 -1.91 10.63
C LYS A 94 -8.49 -2.07 10.41
N GLU A 95 -8.96 -1.80 9.20
CA GLU A 95 -10.37 -1.89 8.87
C GLU A 95 -10.84 -3.32 8.60
N LYS A 96 -9.88 -4.24 8.43
CA LYS A 96 -10.15 -5.64 8.09
C LYS A 96 -10.95 -5.76 6.79
N ILE A 97 -10.54 -4.97 5.81
CA ILE A 97 -11.16 -4.96 4.49
C ILE A 97 -10.21 -5.55 3.46
N ASP A 98 -10.70 -6.51 2.71
CA ASP A 98 -9.98 -7.13 1.62
C ASP A 98 -10.69 -6.81 0.32
N LEU A 99 -9.99 -6.17 -0.60
CA LEU A 99 -10.51 -5.91 -1.94
C LEU A 99 -9.83 -6.85 -2.91
N GLU A 100 -10.61 -7.77 -3.45
CA GLU A 100 -10.07 -8.74 -4.40
C GLU A 100 -10.02 -8.14 -5.80
N PRO A 101 -9.14 -8.66 -6.68
CA PRO A 101 -9.07 -8.17 -8.04
C PRO A 101 -10.38 -8.39 -8.79
N ALA A 102 -10.66 -7.52 -9.74
CA ALA A 102 -11.82 -7.70 -10.63
C ALA A 102 -11.65 -9.01 -11.40
N GLY A 103 -12.68 -9.83 -11.32
CA GLY A 103 -12.65 -11.17 -11.91
C GLY A 103 -12.73 -11.21 -13.43
#